data_cd598a489c3640f9250db47d925e1ad8
#
_entry.id   cd598a489c3640f9250db47d925e1ad8
#
_cell.length_a   1.000
_cell.length_b   1.000
_cell.length_c   1.000
_cell.angle_alpha   90.00
_cell.angle_beta   90.00
_cell.angle_gamma   90.00
#
_symmetry.space_group_name_H-M   'P 1'
#
loop_
_entity.id
_entity.type
_entity.pdbx_description
1 polymer ?
#
loop_
_entity_poly.entity_id
_entity_poly.type
_entity_poly.pdbx_seq_one_letter_code
_entity_poly.pdbx_strand_id
1 'polypeptide(L)'
;VNNPKYLFCDEPNSGLDPKTATVIDNLIQRITHENDITTIVVTHDMNSVMEIGERINFLKNGILVWKGTQEDIFKTSNQDVTDFVYSSNLFKKIRDVQNKNS
;
A
#
# COMPACT_ATOMS: atom_id res chain seq x y z
N VAL A 1 -8.64 -30.80 -7.00
CA VAL A 1 -8.78 -30.14 -5.67
C VAL A 1 -8.03 -28.83 -5.70
N ASN A 2 -8.75 -27.76 -5.53
CA ASN A 2 -8.15 -26.44 -5.54
C ASN A 2 -7.72 -26.05 -4.12
N ASN A 3 -6.47 -26.29 -3.82
CA ASN A 3 -5.90 -25.77 -2.59
C ASN A 3 -5.63 -24.27 -2.80
N PRO A 4 -6.15 -23.40 -1.92
CA PRO A 4 -5.86 -21.98 -2.05
C PRO A 4 -4.36 -21.74 -1.89
N LYS A 5 -3.83 -20.90 -2.77
CA LYS A 5 -2.43 -20.49 -2.72
C LYS A 5 -2.34 -19.10 -2.13
N TYR A 6 -1.35 -18.91 -1.27
CA TYR A 6 -1.11 -17.63 -0.62
C TYR A 6 0.31 -17.18 -0.89
N LEU A 7 0.47 -15.90 -1.13
CA LEU A 7 1.77 -15.24 -1.23
C LEU A 7 1.84 -14.18 -0.14
N PHE A 8 2.91 -14.19 0.62
CA PHE A 8 3.13 -13.20 1.68
C PHE A 8 4.36 -12.35 1.34
N CYS A 9 4.17 -11.04 1.28
CA CYS A 9 5.23 -10.08 0.97
C CYS A 9 5.33 -9.07 2.12
N ASP A 10 6.47 -9.05 2.80
CA ASP A 10 6.73 -8.13 3.89
C ASP A 10 7.66 -7.01 3.41
N GLU A 11 7.12 -5.80 3.31
CA GLU A 11 7.83 -4.61 2.85
C GLU A 11 8.59 -4.87 1.53
N PRO A 12 7.90 -5.36 0.48
CA PRO A 12 8.59 -5.78 -0.75
C PRO A 12 9.30 -4.64 -1.46
N ASN A 13 8.90 -3.40 -1.21
CA ASN A 13 9.46 -2.22 -1.86
C ASN A 13 10.44 -1.44 -0.97
N SER A 14 10.76 -1.97 0.21
CA SER A 14 11.66 -1.29 1.14
C SER A 14 13.03 -1.08 0.53
N GLY A 15 13.51 0.16 0.55
CA GLY A 15 14.84 0.50 0.02
C GLY A 15 14.91 0.67 -1.48
N LEU A 16 13.80 0.51 -2.21
CA LEU A 16 13.76 0.69 -3.66
C LEU A 16 13.37 2.12 -4.03
N ASP A 17 13.88 2.58 -5.17
CA ASP A 17 13.44 3.85 -5.74
C ASP A 17 11.98 3.74 -6.21
N PRO A 18 11.26 4.87 -6.36
CA PRO A 18 9.84 4.84 -6.73
C PRO A 18 9.56 4.13 -8.04
N LYS A 19 10.43 4.25 -9.02
CA LYS A 19 10.23 3.61 -10.33
C LYS A 19 10.32 2.09 -10.22
N THR A 20 11.33 1.59 -9.52
CA THR A 20 11.50 0.16 -9.29
C THR A 20 10.40 -0.39 -8.40
N ALA A 21 10.00 0.36 -7.39
CA ALA A 21 8.88 -0.01 -6.50
C ALA A 21 7.60 -0.23 -7.30
N THR A 22 7.29 0.65 -8.25
CA THR A 22 6.11 0.51 -9.12
C THR A 22 6.18 -0.77 -9.95
N VAL A 23 7.34 -1.11 -10.49
CA VAL A 23 7.53 -2.35 -11.25
C VAL A 23 7.25 -3.57 -10.37
N ILE A 24 7.74 -3.57 -9.14
CA ILE A 24 7.51 -4.67 -8.21
C ILE A 24 6.03 -4.76 -7.84
N ASP A 25 5.36 -3.65 -7.58
CA ASP A 25 3.93 -3.63 -7.27
C ASP A 25 3.11 -4.21 -8.42
N ASN A 26 3.42 -3.82 -9.66
CA ASN A 26 2.73 -4.33 -10.84
C ASN A 26 2.98 -5.83 -11.03
N LEU A 27 4.19 -6.29 -10.73
CA LEU A 27 4.53 -7.72 -10.81
C LEU A 27 3.72 -8.53 -9.80
N ILE A 28 3.64 -8.06 -8.55
CA ILE A 28 2.86 -8.72 -7.50
C ILE A 28 1.40 -8.81 -7.90
N GLN A 29 0.84 -7.71 -8.41
CA GLN A 29 -0.55 -7.66 -8.84
C GLN A 29 -0.82 -8.64 -9.99
N ARG A 30 0.08 -8.69 -10.96
CA ARG A 30 -0.05 -9.59 -12.12
C ARG A 30 0.04 -11.05 -11.71
N ILE A 31 1.02 -11.41 -10.88
CA ILE A 31 1.16 -12.78 -10.38
C ILE A 31 -0.09 -13.20 -9.61
N THR A 32 -0.62 -12.30 -8.79
CA THR A 32 -1.82 -12.56 -7.99
C THR A 32 -3.02 -12.88 -8.88
N HIS A 33 -3.26 -12.06 -9.89
CA HIS A 33 -4.43 -12.22 -10.77
C HIS A 33 -4.29 -13.38 -11.75
N GLU A 34 -3.10 -13.56 -12.34
CA GLU A 34 -2.89 -14.61 -13.33
C GLU A 34 -2.90 -16.00 -12.73
N ASN A 35 -2.50 -16.15 -11.49
CA ASN A 35 -2.37 -17.47 -10.84
C ASN A 35 -3.46 -17.73 -9.79
N ASP A 36 -4.44 -16.86 -9.68
CA ASP A 36 -5.54 -16.98 -8.71
C ASP A 36 -5.00 -17.18 -7.28
N ILE A 37 -4.04 -16.36 -6.91
CA ILE A 37 -3.37 -16.41 -5.61
C ILE A 37 -3.94 -15.30 -4.72
N THR A 38 -4.11 -15.58 -3.43
CA THR A 38 -4.36 -14.56 -2.44
C THR A 38 -3.03 -14.01 -1.94
N THR A 39 -2.78 -12.74 -2.15
CA THR A 39 -1.53 -12.10 -1.75
C THR A 39 -1.76 -11.16 -0.58
N ILE A 40 -0.94 -11.31 0.45
CA ILE A 40 -0.92 -10.43 1.62
C ILE A 40 0.37 -9.62 1.54
N VAL A 41 0.22 -8.30 1.46
CA VAL A 41 1.36 -7.38 1.43
C VAL A 41 1.35 -6.55 2.70
N VAL A 42 2.44 -6.57 3.43
CA VAL A 42 2.65 -5.71 4.59
C VAL A 42 3.55 -4.55 4.17
N THR A 43 3.05 -3.33 4.29
CA THR A 43 3.80 -2.15 3.87
C THR A 43 3.35 -0.92 4.65
N HIS A 44 4.25 0.05 4.78
CA HIS A 44 3.92 1.38 5.29
C HIS A 44 3.96 2.44 4.17
N ASP A 45 4.12 2.00 2.92
CA ASP A 45 4.18 2.90 1.76
C ASP A 45 2.77 3.09 1.19
N MET A 46 2.25 4.30 1.35
CA MET A 46 0.90 4.64 0.86
C MET A 46 0.78 4.47 -0.66
N ASN A 47 1.85 4.69 -1.41
CA ASN A 47 1.81 4.52 -2.86
C ASN A 47 1.56 3.06 -3.23
N SER A 48 2.22 2.12 -2.55
CA SER A 48 1.98 0.69 -2.75
C SER A 48 0.56 0.31 -2.36
N VAL A 49 0.06 0.83 -1.25
CA VAL A 49 -1.32 0.57 -0.79
C VAL A 49 -2.32 0.98 -1.87
N MET A 50 -2.14 2.17 -2.45
CA MET A 50 -3.06 2.68 -3.48
C MET A 50 -2.89 1.98 -4.82
N GLU A 51 -1.70 1.45 -5.11
CA GLU A 51 -1.44 0.76 -6.37
C GLU A 51 -2.02 -0.65 -6.38
N ILE A 52 -1.85 -1.42 -5.31
CA ILE A 52 -2.17 -2.84 -5.30
C ILE A 52 -3.19 -3.26 -4.24
N GLY A 53 -3.53 -2.39 -3.30
CA GLY A 53 -4.42 -2.77 -2.20
C GLY A 53 -5.87 -2.89 -2.64
N GLU A 54 -6.46 -4.06 -2.51
CA GLU A 54 -7.89 -4.26 -2.71
C GLU A 54 -8.63 -4.18 -1.38
N ARG A 55 -8.12 -4.86 -0.37
CA ARG A 55 -8.60 -4.78 1.01
C ARG A 55 -7.46 -4.31 1.89
N ILE A 56 -7.73 -3.32 2.69
CA ILE A 56 -6.70 -2.66 3.48
C ILE A 56 -7.01 -2.83 4.95
N ASN A 57 -6.02 -3.31 5.69
CA ASN A 57 -6.07 -3.42 7.15
C ASN A 57 -5.02 -2.49 7.73
N PHE A 58 -5.45 -1.58 8.59
CA PHE A 58 -4.54 -0.63 9.23
C PHE A 58 -4.24 -1.09 10.64
N LEU A 59 -2.96 -1.35 10.90
CA LEU A 59 -2.50 -1.82 12.20
C LEU A 59 -1.72 -0.72 12.91
N LYS A 60 -1.95 -0.62 14.21
CA LYS A 60 -1.19 0.28 15.08
C LYS A 60 -0.83 -0.47 16.36
N ASN A 61 0.46 -0.55 16.65
CA ASN A 61 0.96 -1.28 17.83
C ASN A 61 0.46 -2.74 17.88
N GLY A 62 0.40 -3.38 16.72
CA GLY A 62 -0.05 -4.78 16.61
C GLY A 62 -1.55 -4.98 16.70
N ILE A 63 -2.33 -3.90 16.74
CA ILE A 63 -3.79 -3.97 16.85
C ILE A 63 -4.42 -3.45 15.58
N LEU A 64 -5.42 -4.18 15.08
CA LEU A 64 -6.20 -3.74 13.93
C LEU A 64 -7.12 -2.59 14.37
N VAL A 65 -6.85 -1.38 13.84
CA VAL A 65 -7.63 -0.18 14.18
C VAL A 65 -8.59 0.24 13.08
N TRP A 66 -8.43 -0.29 11.88
CA TRP A 66 -9.30 0.04 10.75
C TRP A 66 -9.15 -0.99 9.63
N LYS A 67 -10.23 -1.21 8.91
CA LYS A 67 -10.23 -2.03 7.68
C LYS A 67 -11.21 -1.45 6.67
N GLY A 68 -10.89 -1.61 5.39
CA GLY A 68 -11.75 -1.12 4.32
C GLY A 68 -11.10 -1.28 2.96
N THR A 69 -11.68 -0.62 1.96
CA THR A 69 -11.14 -0.59 0.60
C THR A 69 -10.37 0.69 0.35
N GLN A 70 -9.79 0.82 -0.86
CA GLN A 70 -9.12 2.06 -1.25
C GLN A 70 -10.06 3.26 -1.22
N GLU A 71 -11.30 3.08 -1.62
CA GLU A 71 -12.28 4.17 -1.58
C GLU A 71 -12.61 4.59 -0.16
N ASP A 72 -12.67 3.61 0.75
CA ASP A 72 -13.02 3.86 2.15
C ASP A 72 -11.95 4.70 2.86
N ILE A 73 -10.70 4.60 2.44
CA ILE A 73 -9.60 5.37 3.04
C ILE A 73 -9.86 6.88 2.99
N PHE A 74 -10.41 7.36 1.87
CA PHE A 74 -10.66 8.79 1.69
C PHE A 74 -11.92 9.27 2.37
N LYS A 75 -12.78 8.35 2.79
CA LYS A 75 -14.07 8.67 3.40
C LYS A 75 -14.10 8.44 4.91
N THR A 76 -13.07 7.80 5.44
CA THR A 76 -13.05 7.42 6.86
C THR A 76 -12.84 8.62 7.77
N SER A 77 -13.47 8.58 8.94
CA SER A 77 -13.22 9.52 10.02
C SER A 77 -12.22 9.00 11.05
N ASN A 78 -11.64 7.82 10.81
CA ASN A 78 -10.64 7.24 11.72
C ASN A 78 -9.38 8.12 11.72
N GLN A 79 -9.02 8.63 12.89
CA GLN A 79 -7.92 9.59 13.02
C GLN A 79 -6.56 8.99 12.64
N ASP A 80 -6.31 7.74 13.01
CA ASP A 80 -5.03 7.09 12.70
C ASP A 80 -4.83 6.94 11.20
N VAL A 81 -5.88 6.56 10.48
CA VAL A 81 -5.84 6.43 9.02
C VAL A 81 -5.69 7.80 8.37
N THR A 82 -6.45 8.77 8.82
CA THR A 82 -6.41 10.13 8.28
C THR A 82 -5.03 10.76 8.46
N ASP A 83 -4.44 10.59 9.63
CA ASP A 83 -3.09 11.11 9.91
C ASP A 83 -2.05 10.46 9.01
N PHE A 84 -2.15 9.16 8.79
CA PHE A 84 -1.24 8.43 7.91
C PHE A 84 -1.33 8.92 6.47
N VAL A 85 -2.55 9.05 5.95
CA VAL A 85 -2.78 9.52 4.58
C VAL A 85 -2.31 10.96 4.41
N TYR A 86 -2.63 11.83 5.37
CA TYR A 86 -2.24 13.23 5.33
C TYR A 86 -0.72 13.38 5.35
N SER A 87 -0.03 12.68 6.22
CA SER A 87 1.42 12.72 6.32
C SER A 87 2.09 12.28 5.02
N SER A 88 1.58 11.24 4.39
CA SER A 88 2.10 10.72 3.13
C SER A 88 1.92 11.73 2.00
N ASN A 89 0.74 12.36 1.93
CA ASN A 89 0.44 13.36 0.91
C ASN A 89 1.27 14.63 1.09
N LEU A 90 1.43 15.07 2.33
CA LEU A 90 2.23 16.25 2.63
C LEU A 90 3.70 16.03 2.24
N PHE A 91 4.24 14.89 2.60
CA PHE A 91 5.60 14.53 2.25
C PHE A 91 5.82 14.53 0.73
N LYS A 92 4.88 13.97 -0.01
CA LYS A 92 4.93 13.94 -1.46
C LYS A 92 4.89 15.34 -2.05
N LYS A 93 4.03 16.22 -1.54
CA LYS A 93 3.93 17.60 -1.99
C LYS A 93 5.23 18.39 -1.74
N ILE A 94 5.83 18.20 -0.58
CA ILE A 94 7.10 18.85 -0.25
C ILE A 94 8.19 18.41 -1.23
N ARG A 95 8.28 17.12 -1.52
CA ARG A 95 9.25 16.59 -2.45
C ARG A 95 9.05 17.13 -3.87
N ASP A 96 7.80 17.21 -4.33
CA ASP A 96 7.47 17.73 -5.65
C ASP A 96 7.84 19.19 -5.78
N VAL A 97 7.61 19.99 -4.74
CA VAL A 97 7.98 21.41 -4.73
C VAL A 97 9.51 21.57 -4.79
N GLN A 98 10.24 20.78 -4.04
CA GLN A 98 11.71 20.82 -4.07
C GLN A 98 12.25 20.46 -5.45
N ASN A 99 11.66 19.45 -6.10
CA ASN A 99 12.09 19.04 -7.45
C ASN A 99 11.82 20.10 -8.50
N LYS A 100 10.73 20.88 -8.35
CA LYS A 100 10.41 21.97 -9.26
C LYS A 100 11.34 23.17 -9.11
N ASN A 101 11.92 23.35 -7.96
CA ASN A 101 12.79 24.49 -7.66
C ASN A 101 14.27 24.22 -7.84
N SER A 102 14.61 23.02 -8.25
CA SER A 102 16.01 22.62 -8.42
C SER A 102 16.52 22.80 -9.86
#